data_42c90ef5d113569e01a301f9498eddcd
#
_entry.id   42c90ef5d113569e01a301f9498eddcd
#
_cell.length_a   1.000
_cell.length_b   1.000
_cell.length_c   1.000
_cell.angle_alpha   90.00
_cell.angle_beta   90.00
_cell.angle_gamma   90.00
#
_symmetry.space_group_name_H-M   'P 1'
#
loop_
_entity.id
_entity.type
_entity.pdbx_description
1 polymer ?
#
loop_
_entity_poly.entity_id
_entity_poly.type
_entity_poly.pdbx_seq_one_letter_code
_entity_poly.pdbx_strand_id
1 'polypeptide(L)'
;MELKLSYQEIQRDREILIALSSQKCSEDQVRSLVYQLNPNFASNIIVLHCLSKADAKDVSATSNKIKLLDNVRRFPMSFASEYKNGVLLIHSFNFSDKSRVEEMTGSIVEKVINLLSSTIIGISRVHSILDISQAISEALTASNSGSLTNSGTIGFEDLGVARLISSLNGNSELDTYYDSLYGPIRQYDEKNNSNLMETILSFVENN
;
A
#
# COMPACT_ATOMS: atom_id res chain seq x y z
N MET A 1 21.36 -21.46 -11.86
CA MET A 1 20.66 -22.15 -10.76
C MET A 1 20.13 -21.17 -9.72
N GLU A 2 20.86 -20.11 -9.35
CA GLU A 2 20.45 -19.05 -8.41
C GLU A 2 19.19 -18.25 -8.82
N LEU A 3 19.04 -17.91 -10.09
CA LEU A 3 17.86 -17.17 -10.60
C LEU A 3 16.54 -17.95 -10.45
N LYS A 4 16.58 -19.27 -10.48
CA LYS A 4 15.37 -20.11 -10.38
C LYS A 4 14.89 -20.26 -8.92
N LEU A 5 15.81 -20.32 -7.97
CA LEU A 5 15.51 -20.32 -6.53
C LEU A 5 14.93 -18.97 -6.10
N SER A 6 15.51 -17.87 -6.55
CA SER A 6 15.00 -16.51 -6.30
C SER A 6 13.56 -16.30 -6.81
N TYR A 7 13.20 -16.84 -7.97
CA TYR A 7 11.84 -16.74 -8.51
C TYR A 7 10.83 -17.56 -7.68
N GLN A 8 11.19 -18.76 -7.25
CA GLN A 8 10.32 -19.58 -6.40
C GLN A 8 10.09 -18.95 -5.02
N GLU A 9 11.12 -18.35 -4.42
CA GLU A 9 10.98 -17.61 -3.16
C GLU A 9 10.04 -16.43 -3.30
N ILE A 10 10.19 -15.62 -4.35
CA ILE A 10 9.32 -14.47 -4.62
C ILE A 10 7.86 -14.90 -4.79
N GLN A 11 7.61 -15.99 -5.51
CA GLN A 11 6.26 -16.51 -5.69
C GLN A 11 5.65 -17.01 -4.38
N ARG A 12 6.41 -17.76 -3.58
CA ARG A 12 5.98 -18.21 -2.25
C ARG A 12 5.64 -17.03 -1.34
N ASP A 13 6.52 -16.05 -1.26
CA ASP A 13 6.33 -14.85 -0.43
C ASP A 13 5.08 -14.08 -0.84
N ARG A 14 4.84 -13.98 -2.16
CA ARG A 14 3.64 -13.34 -2.71
C ARG A 14 2.35 -14.10 -2.33
N GLU A 15 2.36 -15.44 -2.41
CA GLU A 15 1.22 -16.25 -2.00
C GLU A 15 0.91 -16.10 -0.52
N ILE A 16 1.92 -16.08 0.34
CA ILE A 16 1.77 -15.83 1.77
C ILE A 16 1.16 -14.42 2.02
N LEU A 17 1.66 -13.38 1.35
CA LEU A 17 1.13 -12.03 1.47
C LEU A 17 -0.34 -11.93 1.01
N ILE A 18 -0.72 -12.64 -0.06
CA ILE A 18 -2.10 -12.73 -0.52
C ILE A 18 -2.98 -13.38 0.56
N ALA A 19 -2.53 -14.49 1.15
CA ALA A 19 -3.24 -15.15 2.22
C ALA A 19 -3.42 -14.25 3.45
N LEU A 20 -2.35 -13.60 3.90
CA LEU A 20 -2.38 -12.66 5.03
C LEU A 20 -3.29 -11.45 4.79
N SER A 21 -3.37 -10.95 3.55
CA SER A 21 -4.22 -9.80 3.21
C SER A 21 -5.71 -10.13 3.09
N SER A 22 -6.08 -11.42 3.06
CA SER A 22 -7.47 -11.85 2.82
C SER A 22 -8.42 -11.67 4.00
N GLN A 23 -7.95 -11.30 5.18
CA GLN A 23 -8.71 -11.16 6.45
C GLN A 23 -9.48 -12.43 6.89
N LYS A 24 -9.19 -13.57 6.29
CA LYS A 24 -9.90 -14.85 6.55
C LYS A 24 -9.09 -15.82 7.40
N CYS A 25 -7.86 -15.45 7.78
CA CYS A 25 -6.98 -16.30 8.56
C CYS A 25 -7.33 -16.26 10.04
N SER A 26 -7.30 -17.40 10.71
CA SER A 26 -7.29 -17.46 12.18
C SER A 26 -5.96 -16.94 12.73
N GLU A 27 -5.90 -16.59 14.02
CA GLU A 27 -4.65 -16.14 14.65
C GLU A 27 -3.50 -17.14 14.47
N ASP A 28 -3.77 -18.43 14.63
CA ASP A 28 -2.75 -19.50 14.48
C ASP A 28 -2.23 -19.57 13.03
N GLN A 29 -3.12 -19.38 12.06
CA GLN A 29 -2.73 -19.30 10.66
C GLN A 29 -1.88 -18.06 10.38
N VAL A 30 -2.25 -16.89 10.93
CA VAL A 30 -1.45 -15.67 10.82
C VAL A 30 -0.07 -15.88 11.42
N ARG A 31 0.04 -16.45 12.64
CA ARG A 31 1.33 -16.76 13.27
C ARG A 31 2.20 -17.66 12.39
N SER A 32 1.61 -18.73 11.85
CA SER A 32 2.32 -19.67 10.98
C SER A 32 2.84 -19.00 9.69
N LEU A 33 2.00 -18.24 9.03
CA LEU A 33 2.35 -17.54 7.78
C LEU A 33 3.40 -16.43 8.02
N VAL A 34 3.25 -15.66 9.10
CA VAL A 34 4.21 -14.64 9.51
C VAL A 34 5.58 -15.26 9.81
N TYR A 35 5.62 -16.39 10.52
CA TYR A 35 6.86 -17.11 10.80
C TYR A 35 7.54 -17.60 9.52
N GLN A 36 6.77 -18.02 8.51
CA GLN A 36 7.29 -18.42 7.21
C GLN A 36 7.90 -17.25 6.41
N LEU A 37 7.36 -16.02 6.57
CA LEU A 37 7.94 -14.82 5.96
C LEU A 37 9.26 -14.44 6.65
N ASN A 38 9.24 -14.33 7.98
CA ASN A 38 10.42 -14.01 8.76
C ASN A 38 10.23 -14.45 10.22
N PRO A 39 10.98 -15.46 10.68
CA PRO A 39 10.91 -15.97 12.05
C PRO A 39 11.40 -14.98 13.11
N ASN A 40 12.08 -13.89 12.72
CA ASN A 40 12.62 -12.88 13.62
C ASN A 40 11.67 -11.67 13.82
N PHE A 41 10.46 -11.71 13.28
CA PHE A 41 9.53 -10.62 13.50
C PHE A 41 9.20 -10.40 14.97
N ALA A 42 9.17 -9.14 15.36
CA ALA A 42 8.75 -8.68 16.67
C ALA A 42 7.21 -8.50 16.77
N SER A 43 6.73 -8.11 17.96
CA SER A 43 5.29 -8.00 18.24
C SER A 43 4.59 -6.84 17.54
N ASN A 44 5.27 -5.73 17.31
CA ASN A 44 4.73 -4.55 16.62
C ASN A 44 5.28 -4.47 15.21
N ILE A 45 4.45 -4.00 14.29
CA ILE A 45 4.82 -3.80 12.88
C ILE A 45 4.38 -2.44 12.37
N ILE A 46 5.11 -1.98 11.37
CA ILE A 46 4.71 -0.95 10.44
C ILE A 46 4.89 -1.48 9.02
N VAL A 47 3.95 -1.16 8.14
CA VAL A 47 3.97 -1.61 6.75
C VAL A 47 4.07 -0.40 5.84
N LEU A 48 4.96 -0.47 4.86
CA LEU A 48 5.09 0.51 3.79
C LEU A 48 4.76 -0.16 2.46
N HIS A 49 3.98 0.51 1.62
CA HIS A 49 3.76 0.10 0.24
C HIS A 49 4.31 1.16 -0.70
N CYS A 50 5.28 0.76 -1.52
CA CYS A 50 6.06 1.62 -2.39
C CYS A 50 5.61 1.42 -3.84
N LEU A 51 4.90 2.40 -4.41
CA LEU A 51 4.49 2.42 -5.81
C LEU A 51 5.51 3.17 -6.65
N SER A 52 6.00 2.57 -7.72
CA SER A 52 6.84 3.27 -8.70
C SER A 52 5.96 4.10 -9.64
N LYS A 53 6.31 5.37 -9.84
CA LYS A 53 5.71 6.23 -10.88
C LYS A 53 6.27 5.94 -12.28
N ALA A 54 7.36 5.17 -12.36
CA ALA A 54 7.97 4.82 -13.64
C ALA A 54 7.15 3.74 -14.36
N ASP A 55 7.09 3.84 -15.67
CA ASP A 55 6.46 2.82 -16.52
C ASP A 55 7.07 1.44 -16.24
N ALA A 56 6.23 0.40 -16.28
CA ALA A 56 6.63 -1.01 -16.05
C ALA A 56 7.74 -1.51 -17.02
N LYS A 57 8.06 -0.73 -18.07
CA LYS A 57 9.11 -1.01 -19.05
C LYS A 57 10.47 -0.42 -18.68
N ASP A 58 10.55 0.37 -17.61
CA ASP A 58 11.81 0.98 -17.18
C ASP A 58 12.70 -0.07 -16.48
N VAL A 59 13.75 -0.48 -17.17
CA VAL A 59 14.75 -1.44 -16.67
C VAL A 59 15.43 -0.92 -15.39
N SER A 60 15.58 0.39 -15.27
CA SER A 60 16.16 1.03 -14.07
C SER A 60 15.26 0.87 -12.84
N ALA A 61 13.95 0.99 -13.02
CA ALA A 61 12.96 0.79 -11.96
C ALA A 61 12.98 -0.65 -11.44
N THR A 62 13.11 -1.64 -12.33
CA THR A 62 13.24 -3.06 -11.95
C THR A 62 14.53 -3.33 -11.18
N SER A 63 15.66 -2.79 -11.64
CA SER A 63 16.94 -2.92 -10.94
C SER A 63 16.91 -2.29 -9.53
N ASN A 64 16.26 -1.14 -9.38
CA ASN A 64 16.13 -0.46 -8.10
C ASN A 64 15.22 -1.21 -7.13
N LYS A 65 14.13 -1.85 -7.62
CA LYS A 65 13.31 -2.76 -6.81
C LYS A 65 14.12 -3.93 -6.26
N ILE A 66 14.93 -4.58 -7.11
CA ILE A 66 15.81 -5.68 -6.68
C ILE A 66 16.78 -5.21 -5.60
N LYS A 67 17.41 -4.05 -5.77
CA LYS A 67 18.32 -3.47 -4.77
C LYS A 67 17.62 -3.19 -3.43
N LEU A 68 16.36 -2.71 -3.47
CA LEU A 68 15.58 -2.51 -2.24
C LEU A 68 15.32 -3.83 -1.54
N LEU A 69 14.86 -4.87 -2.26
CA LEU A 69 14.61 -6.18 -1.71
C LEU A 69 15.86 -6.78 -1.06
N ASP A 70 17.00 -6.70 -1.73
CA ASP A 70 18.27 -7.20 -1.21
C ASP A 70 18.75 -6.43 0.02
N ASN A 71 18.56 -5.11 0.05
CA ASN A 71 18.91 -4.29 1.22
C ASN A 71 18.04 -4.63 2.44
N VAL A 72 16.74 -4.77 2.24
CA VAL A 72 15.80 -5.08 3.34
C VAL A 72 16.07 -6.45 3.93
N ARG A 73 16.40 -7.45 3.10
CA ARG A 73 16.74 -8.81 3.57
C ARG A 73 17.94 -8.88 4.51
N ARG A 74 18.79 -7.86 4.54
CA ARG A 74 19.92 -7.74 5.48
C ARG A 74 19.50 -7.34 6.90
N PHE A 75 18.29 -6.86 7.10
CA PHE A 75 17.78 -6.46 8.40
C PHE A 75 16.92 -7.59 9.00
N PRO A 76 17.31 -8.17 10.14
CA PRO A 76 16.67 -9.39 10.67
C PRO A 76 15.19 -9.21 11.01
N MET A 77 14.77 -7.97 11.31
CA MET A 77 13.38 -7.65 11.70
C MET A 77 12.57 -7.04 10.54
N SER A 78 13.06 -7.13 9.31
CA SER A 78 12.41 -6.57 8.13
C SER A 78 12.17 -7.63 7.08
N PHE A 79 11.16 -7.40 6.26
CA PHE A 79 10.82 -8.21 5.11
C PHE A 79 10.36 -7.30 3.98
N ALA A 80 10.70 -7.64 2.75
CA ALA A 80 10.16 -6.98 1.57
C ALA A 80 9.93 -7.97 0.44
N SER A 81 8.85 -7.76 -0.28
CA SER A 81 8.51 -8.54 -1.47
C SER A 81 7.73 -7.67 -2.46
N GLU A 82 7.74 -8.09 -3.72
CA GLU A 82 6.82 -7.52 -4.71
C GLU A 82 5.38 -7.90 -4.35
N TYR A 83 4.52 -6.89 -4.29
CA TYR A 83 3.11 -7.08 -3.98
C TYR A 83 2.25 -6.05 -4.71
N LYS A 84 1.21 -6.54 -5.41
CA LYS A 84 0.40 -5.73 -6.32
C LYS A 84 1.32 -4.95 -7.28
N ASN A 85 1.11 -3.70 -7.51
CA ASN A 85 1.91 -2.92 -8.47
C ASN A 85 3.14 -2.23 -7.83
N GLY A 86 3.62 -2.74 -6.71
CA GLY A 86 4.71 -2.12 -5.94
C GLY A 86 5.55 -3.09 -5.14
N VAL A 87 6.26 -2.56 -4.17
CA VAL A 87 7.00 -3.30 -3.16
C VAL A 87 6.34 -3.09 -1.80
N LEU A 88 5.98 -4.17 -1.13
CA LEU A 88 5.55 -4.16 0.26
C LEU A 88 6.76 -4.39 1.16
N LEU A 89 6.96 -3.49 2.11
CA LEU A 89 7.99 -3.58 3.13
C LEU A 89 7.31 -3.68 4.49
N ILE A 90 7.65 -4.67 5.28
CA ILE A 90 7.20 -4.87 6.65
C ILE A 90 8.42 -4.70 7.56
N HIS A 91 8.33 -3.83 8.54
CA HIS A 91 9.34 -3.69 9.58
C HIS A 91 8.71 -3.93 10.94
N SER A 92 9.36 -4.76 11.75
CA SER A 92 8.87 -5.10 13.09
C SER A 92 9.81 -4.58 14.19
N PHE A 93 9.23 -4.33 15.38
CA PHE A 93 9.96 -3.76 16.52
C PHE A 93 9.26 -4.08 17.84
N ASN A 94 10.00 -3.92 18.96
CA ASN A 94 9.53 -4.27 20.33
C ASN A 94 9.41 -3.05 21.25
N PHE A 95 9.17 -1.86 20.72
CA PHE A 95 8.98 -0.66 21.54
C PHE A 95 7.67 0.04 21.14
N SER A 96 7.15 0.90 22.04
CA SER A 96 5.89 1.63 21.87
C SER A 96 6.05 3.15 22.00
N ASP A 97 7.27 3.63 22.19
CA ASP A 97 7.55 5.06 22.24
C ASP A 97 7.31 5.71 20.86
N LYS A 98 6.38 6.67 20.82
CA LYS A 98 5.92 7.30 19.58
C LYS A 98 7.06 8.03 18.84
N SER A 99 7.89 8.78 19.55
CA SER A 99 8.99 9.54 18.95
C SER A 99 9.99 8.60 18.28
N ARG A 100 10.30 7.48 18.94
CA ARG A 100 11.20 6.46 18.42
C ARG A 100 10.63 5.75 17.20
N VAL A 101 9.32 5.52 17.18
CA VAL A 101 8.63 4.95 16.00
C VAL A 101 8.70 5.92 14.83
N GLU A 102 8.44 7.21 15.05
CA GLU A 102 8.52 8.24 14.02
C GLU A 102 9.93 8.37 13.44
N GLU A 103 10.96 8.40 14.29
CA GLU A 103 12.37 8.44 13.87
C GLU A 103 12.76 7.22 13.04
N MET A 104 12.39 6.03 13.52
CA MET A 104 12.63 4.77 12.80
C MET A 104 11.93 4.77 11.44
N THR A 105 10.66 5.14 11.40
CA THR A 105 9.87 5.20 10.17
C THR A 105 10.46 6.20 9.18
N GLY A 106 10.83 7.39 9.63
CA GLY A 106 11.51 8.41 8.83
C GLY A 106 12.80 7.88 8.21
N SER A 107 13.63 7.19 9.00
CA SER A 107 14.86 6.57 8.51
C SER A 107 14.62 5.49 7.44
N ILE A 108 13.55 4.69 7.58
CA ILE A 108 13.18 3.68 6.57
C ILE A 108 12.72 4.38 5.29
N VAL A 109 11.85 5.38 5.40
CA VAL A 109 11.32 6.15 4.26
C VAL A 109 12.46 6.82 3.48
N GLU A 110 13.39 7.46 4.17
CA GLU A 110 14.56 8.09 3.54
C GLU A 110 15.40 7.08 2.75
N LYS A 111 15.66 5.91 3.32
CA LYS A 111 16.38 4.82 2.61
C LYS A 111 15.63 4.35 1.38
N VAL A 112 14.30 4.22 1.46
CA VAL A 112 13.47 3.82 0.32
C VAL A 112 13.52 4.88 -0.78
N ILE A 113 13.37 6.17 -0.44
CA ILE A 113 13.44 7.27 -1.40
C ILE A 113 14.81 7.32 -2.11
N ASN A 114 15.90 7.10 -1.37
CA ASN A 114 17.25 7.08 -1.93
C ASN A 114 17.49 5.91 -2.89
N LEU A 115 16.77 4.80 -2.73
CA LEU A 115 16.87 3.61 -3.60
C LEU A 115 15.87 3.64 -4.77
N LEU A 116 14.69 4.17 -4.53
CA LEU A 116 13.59 4.21 -5.49
C LEU A 116 13.25 5.67 -5.83
N SER A 117 13.87 6.21 -6.86
CA SER A 117 13.49 7.52 -7.38
C SER A 117 12.04 7.53 -7.89
N SER A 118 11.32 8.65 -7.71
CA SER A 118 9.94 8.82 -8.17
C SER A 118 8.95 7.77 -7.62
N THR A 119 8.98 7.55 -6.31
CA THR A 119 8.14 6.56 -5.63
C THR A 119 7.09 7.24 -4.77
N ILE A 120 5.89 6.67 -4.75
CA ILE A 120 4.85 6.99 -3.79
C ILE A 120 4.93 5.96 -2.67
N ILE A 121 4.99 6.42 -1.42
CA ILE A 121 5.09 5.56 -0.25
C ILE A 121 3.85 5.75 0.61
N GLY A 122 3.04 4.70 0.72
CA GLY A 122 1.94 4.62 1.68
C GLY A 122 2.41 3.94 2.95
N ILE A 123 2.10 4.51 4.11
CA ILE A 123 2.54 4.03 5.42
C ILE A 123 1.31 3.67 6.26
N SER A 124 1.30 2.47 6.86
CA SER A 124 0.27 2.06 7.80
C SER A 124 0.44 2.74 9.16
N ARG A 125 -0.56 2.62 10.01
CA ARG A 125 -0.36 2.81 11.46
C ARG A 125 0.48 1.66 12.04
N VAL A 126 0.89 1.83 13.30
CA VAL A 126 1.49 0.73 14.07
C VAL A 126 0.41 -0.27 14.44
N HIS A 127 0.69 -1.54 14.20
CA HIS A 127 -0.20 -2.65 14.50
C HIS A 127 0.54 -3.75 15.26
N SER A 128 -0.23 -4.61 15.93
CA SER A 128 0.28 -5.92 16.32
C SER A 128 0.60 -6.75 15.07
N ILE A 129 1.60 -7.62 15.15
CA ILE A 129 1.92 -8.56 14.07
C ILE A 129 0.72 -9.45 13.68
N LEU A 130 -0.21 -9.67 14.60
CA LEU A 130 -1.44 -10.44 14.34
C LEU A 130 -2.44 -9.67 13.48
N ASP A 131 -2.37 -8.34 13.48
CA ASP A 131 -3.22 -7.45 12.68
C ASP A 131 -2.56 -7.07 11.34
N ILE A 132 -1.63 -7.89 10.85
CA ILE A 132 -0.85 -7.64 9.63
C ILE A 132 -1.73 -7.38 8.41
N SER A 133 -2.90 -8.03 8.31
CA SER A 133 -3.85 -7.81 7.23
C SER A 133 -4.35 -6.36 7.18
N GLN A 134 -4.65 -5.79 8.36
CA GLN A 134 -5.06 -4.40 8.49
C GLN A 134 -3.92 -3.45 8.14
N ALA A 135 -2.70 -3.71 8.63
CA ALA A 135 -1.53 -2.91 8.30
C ALA A 135 -1.24 -2.90 6.79
N ILE A 136 -1.35 -4.04 6.11
CA ILE A 136 -1.20 -4.14 4.65
C ILE A 136 -2.29 -3.31 3.94
N SER A 137 -3.54 -3.44 4.35
CA SER A 137 -4.67 -2.70 3.78
C SER A 137 -4.49 -1.18 3.91
N GLU A 138 -4.04 -0.72 5.07
CA GLU A 138 -3.78 0.70 5.34
C GLU A 138 -2.66 1.26 4.47
N ALA A 139 -1.53 0.56 4.35
CA ALA A 139 -0.41 0.98 3.51
C ALA A 139 -0.79 1.05 2.02
N LEU A 140 -1.58 0.09 1.54
CA LEU A 140 -2.11 0.09 0.17
C LEU A 140 -3.06 1.27 -0.06
N THR A 141 -3.97 1.53 0.88
CA THR A 141 -4.91 2.65 0.80
C THR A 141 -4.17 3.98 0.76
N ALA A 142 -3.16 4.16 1.61
CA ALA A 142 -2.35 5.36 1.65
C ALA A 142 -1.57 5.58 0.35
N SER A 143 -0.93 4.55 -0.20
CA SER A 143 -0.18 4.65 -1.46
C SER A 143 -1.08 4.94 -2.67
N ASN A 144 -2.27 4.33 -2.73
CA ASN A 144 -3.23 4.58 -3.78
C ASN A 144 -3.76 6.03 -3.73
N SER A 145 -4.06 6.54 -2.53
CA SER A 145 -4.45 7.93 -2.34
C SER A 145 -3.34 8.90 -2.75
N GLY A 146 -2.08 8.57 -2.42
CA GLY A 146 -0.91 9.33 -2.85
C GLY A 146 -0.73 9.37 -4.37
N SER A 147 -1.11 8.30 -5.04
CA SER A 147 -1.11 8.25 -6.51
C SER A 147 -2.08 9.25 -7.13
N LEU A 148 -3.24 9.45 -6.51
CA LEU A 148 -4.24 10.41 -6.98
C LEU A 148 -3.84 11.87 -6.70
N THR A 149 -3.21 12.12 -5.56
CA THR A 149 -2.81 13.48 -5.12
C THR A 149 -1.39 13.87 -5.53
N ASN A 150 -0.68 12.99 -6.21
CA ASN A 150 0.73 13.15 -6.58
C ASN A 150 1.69 13.39 -5.40
N SER A 151 1.28 12.99 -4.19
CA SER A 151 2.08 13.10 -2.97
C SER A 151 3.13 11.98 -2.90
N GLY A 152 4.35 12.30 -2.45
CA GLY A 152 5.45 11.34 -2.39
C GLY A 152 5.33 10.32 -1.27
N THR A 153 4.98 10.77 -0.06
CA THR A 153 4.84 9.92 1.14
C THR A 153 3.58 10.30 1.87
N ILE A 154 2.75 9.32 2.21
CA ILE A 154 1.47 9.53 2.90
C ILE A 154 1.32 8.50 4.01
N GLY A 155 1.08 8.96 5.23
CA GLY A 155 0.60 8.14 6.34
C GLY A 155 -0.90 7.86 6.22
N PHE A 156 -1.31 6.66 6.59
CA PHE A 156 -2.74 6.34 6.65
C PHE A 156 -3.50 7.25 7.61
N GLU A 157 -2.84 7.74 8.67
CA GLU A 157 -3.43 8.70 9.61
C GLU A 157 -3.74 10.05 8.95
N ASP A 158 -2.97 10.44 7.93
CA ASP A 158 -3.09 11.74 7.26
C ASP A 158 -4.21 11.79 6.22
N LEU A 159 -4.79 10.64 5.88
CA LEU A 159 -5.83 10.54 4.84
C LEU A 159 -7.16 11.22 5.23
N GLY A 160 -7.38 11.56 6.50
CA GLY A 160 -8.60 12.24 6.94
C GLY A 160 -9.88 11.54 6.47
N VAL A 161 -10.77 12.28 5.78
CA VAL A 161 -12.04 11.75 5.24
C VAL A 161 -11.82 10.69 4.16
N ALA A 162 -10.71 10.73 3.42
CA ALA A 162 -10.39 9.73 2.38
C ALA A 162 -10.31 8.31 2.94
N ARG A 163 -10.00 8.12 4.25
CA ARG A 163 -10.07 6.80 4.91
C ARG A 163 -11.47 6.21 4.89
N LEU A 164 -12.48 7.04 5.15
CA LEU A 164 -13.89 6.61 5.19
C LEU A 164 -14.34 6.20 3.79
N ILE A 165 -13.98 6.98 2.78
CA ILE A 165 -14.30 6.66 1.37
C ILE A 165 -13.60 5.37 0.96
N SER A 166 -12.33 5.19 1.33
CA SER A 166 -11.57 3.97 0.99
C SER A 166 -12.11 2.72 1.67
N SER A 167 -12.67 2.84 2.89
CA SER A 167 -13.31 1.72 3.59
C SER A 167 -14.64 1.30 2.94
N LEU A 168 -15.23 2.18 2.15
CA LEU A 168 -16.46 1.94 1.40
C LEU A 168 -16.20 1.36 -0.01
N ASN A 169 -14.95 1.32 -0.47
CA ASN A 169 -14.59 0.75 -1.76
C ASN A 169 -14.98 -0.75 -1.82
N GLY A 170 -15.82 -1.10 -2.79
CA GLY A 170 -16.42 -2.42 -2.92
C GLY A 170 -17.76 -2.60 -2.20
N ASN A 171 -18.30 -1.53 -1.60
CA ASN A 171 -19.64 -1.53 -1.05
C ASN A 171 -20.63 -1.09 -2.14
N SER A 172 -21.59 -1.97 -2.47
CA SER A 172 -22.64 -1.69 -3.47
C SER A 172 -23.50 -0.46 -3.14
N GLU A 173 -23.52 -0.04 -1.88
CA GLU A 173 -24.21 1.19 -1.46
C GLU A 173 -23.50 2.45 -1.97
N LEU A 174 -22.15 2.45 -2.05
CA LEU A 174 -21.40 3.57 -2.61
C LEU A 174 -21.67 3.69 -4.12
N ASP A 175 -21.70 2.57 -4.83
CA ASP A 175 -22.03 2.55 -6.26
C ASP A 175 -23.46 3.05 -6.49
N THR A 176 -24.41 2.59 -5.66
CA THR A 176 -25.81 3.04 -5.70
C THR A 176 -25.93 4.53 -5.41
N TYR A 177 -25.19 5.03 -4.40
CA TYR A 177 -25.17 6.45 -4.06
C TYR A 177 -24.56 7.29 -5.20
N TYR A 178 -23.45 6.84 -5.77
CA TYR A 178 -22.82 7.46 -6.93
C TYR A 178 -23.79 7.52 -8.12
N ASP A 179 -24.44 6.44 -8.46
CA ASP A 179 -25.42 6.38 -9.54
C ASP A 179 -26.66 7.27 -9.27
N SER A 180 -27.07 7.39 -8.00
CA SER A 180 -28.19 8.27 -7.63
C SER A 180 -27.85 9.75 -7.82
N LEU A 181 -26.60 10.15 -7.59
CA LEU A 181 -26.13 11.55 -7.74
C LEU A 181 -25.81 11.88 -9.21
N TYR A 182 -25.05 11.03 -9.87
CA TYR A 182 -24.51 11.31 -11.19
C TYR A 182 -25.35 10.73 -12.33
N GLY A 183 -26.18 9.73 -12.06
CA GLY A 183 -27.07 9.11 -13.05
C GLY A 183 -27.99 10.12 -13.71
N PRO A 184 -28.71 10.96 -12.97
CA PRO A 184 -29.58 12.00 -13.57
C PRO A 184 -28.83 13.01 -14.44
N ILE A 185 -27.59 13.36 -14.05
CA ILE A 185 -26.76 14.31 -14.82
C ILE A 185 -26.31 13.68 -16.13
N ARG A 186 -25.84 12.44 -16.11
CA ARG A 186 -25.48 11.69 -17.32
C ARG A 186 -26.66 11.56 -18.28
N GLN A 187 -27.83 11.18 -17.77
CA GLN A 187 -29.05 11.08 -18.59
C GLN A 187 -29.43 12.41 -19.21
N TYR A 188 -29.26 13.51 -18.47
CA TYR A 188 -29.51 14.85 -19.00
C TYR A 188 -28.53 15.21 -20.11
N ASP A 189 -27.24 14.94 -19.93
CA ASP A 189 -26.18 15.22 -20.90
C ASP A 189 -26.43 14.42 -22.20
N GLU A 190 -26.72 13.11 -22.07
CA GLU A 190 -27.06 12.26 -23.22
C GLU A 190 -28.30 12.74 -24.00
N LYS A 191 -29.35 13.15 -23.27
CA LYS A 191 -30.61 13.61 -23.88
C LYS A 191 -30.50 14.97 -24.56
N ASN A 192 -29.69 15.87 -24.00
CA ASN A 192 -29.59 17.28 -24.44
C ASN A 192 -28.27 17.58 -25.16
N ASN A 193 -27.41 16.58 -25.38
CA ASN A 193 -26.08 16.75 -25.96
C ASN A 193 -25.29 17.87 -25.26
N SER A 194 -25.33 17.87 -23.92
CA SER A 194 -24.67 18.85 -23.02
C SER A 194 -23.51 18.22 -22.28
N ASN A 195 -22.66 19.02 -21.61
CA ASN A 195 -21.48 18.62 -20.88
C ASN A 195 -21.53 19.10 -19.42
N LEU A 196 -22.67 18.93 -18.75
CA LEU A 196 -22.85 19.35 -17.36
C LEU A 196 -21.91 18.59 -16.41
N MET A 197 -21.70 17.30 -16.65
CA MET A 197 -20.78 16.49 -15.84
C MET A 197 -19.36 17.04 -15.89
N GLU A 198 -18.87 17.37 -17.07
CA GLU A 198 -17.53 17.94 -17.26
C GLU A 198 -17.41 19.33 -16.59
N THR A 199 -18.47 20.12 -16.67
CA THR A 199 -18.55 21.44 -16.02
C THR A 199 -18.47 21.30 -14.50
N ILE A 200 -19.20 20.35 -13.90
CA ILE A 200 -19.17 20.10 -12.45
C ILE A 200 -17.78 19.61 -12.01
N LEU A 201 -17.18 18.67 -12.72
CA LEU A 201 -15.84 18.18 -12.40
C LEU A 201 -14.80 19.28 -12.46
N SER A 202 -14.83 20.11 -13.53
CA SER A 202 -13.93 21.25 -13.68
C SER A 202 -14.13 22.30 -12.57
N PHE A 203 -15.36 22.51 -12.12
CA PHE A 203 -15.64 23.43 -11.00
C PHE A 203 -15.07 22.90 -9.67
N VAL A 204 -15.22 21.60 -9.39
CA VAL A 204 -14.71 20.96 -8.17
C VAL A 204 -13.18 20.93 -8.15
N GLU A 205 -12.53 20.73 -9.30
CA GLU A 205 -11.06 20.69 -9.40
C GLU A 205 -10.41 22.07 -9.26
N ASN A 206 -11.13 23.14 -9.53
CA ASN A 206 -10.61 24.52 -9.53
C ASN A 206 -11.02 25.36 -8.30
N ASN A 207 -11.71 24.76 -7.31
CA ASN A 207 -12.05 25.37 -6.02
C ASN A 207 -11.49 24.56 -4.84
#